data_936af6452a80b5eb818bc1495a07bc3e
#
_entry.id   936af6452a80b5eb818bc1495a07bc3e
#
_cell.length_a   1.000
_cell.length_b   1.000
_cell.length_c   1.000
_cell.angle_alpha   90.00
_cell.angle_beta   90.00
_cell.angle_gamma   90.00
#
_symmetry.space_group_name_H-M   'P 1'
#
loop_
_entity.id
_entity.type
_entity.pdbx_description
1 polymer ?
#
loop_
_entity_poly.entity_id
_entity_poly.type
_entity_poly.pdbx_seq_one_letter_code
_entity_poly.pdbx_strand_id
1 'polypeptide(L)'
;TPERSSAASDVYKRQYNSVLFYWDENMSTEKTLSIIKPDAVKKNVIGKIISRFEENGLYLVAAKLIHLSDEKASGFYAEHIGKSFFKDLKKFMTSGPVFVQVLEGENAVQKNRDLMGSTDPMEANPGTIRSDFAKSIDANAVHGSDSLESAKREIEYFFDEKEILNK
;
A
#
# COMPACT_ATOMS: atom_id res chain seq x y z
N THR A 1 -62.75 0.87 -14.31
CA THR A 1 -61.33 1.30 -14.37
C THR A 1 -60.46 0.12 -14.08
N PRO A 2 -59.57 -0.29 -15.02
CA PRO A 2 -58.73 -1.47 -14.79
C PRO A 2 -57.49 -1.09 -13.99
N GLU A 3 -57.22 -1.86 -12.96
CA GLU A 3 -55.93 -1.86 -12.25
C GLU A 3 -54.83 -2.32 -13.18
N ARG A 4 -53.91 -1.44 -13.53
CA ARG A 4 -52.65 -1.77 -14.20
C ARG A 4 -51.53 -1.85 -13.18
N SER A 5 -51.04 -3.06 -13.06
CA SER A 5 -49.64 -3.50 -13.10
C SER A 5 -48.85 -3.44 -11.79
N SER A 6 -48.99 -4.51 -11.02
CA SER A 6 -47.97 -4.95 -10.09
C SER A 6 -46.85 -5.79 -10.77
N ALA A 7 -47.10 -6.38 -11.90
CA ALA A 7 -46.19 -7.31 -12.60
C ALA A 7 -44.94 -6.65 -13.21
N ALA A 8 -45.01 -5.39 -13.68
CA ALA A 8 -43.86 -4.69 -14.25
C ALA A 8 -42.86 -4.24 -13.18
N SER A 9 -43.34 -3.93 -11.96
CA SER A 9 -42.48 -3.56 -10.83
C SER A 9 -41.74 -4.76 -10.27
N ASP A 10 -42.33 -5.95 -10.32
CA ASP A 10 -41.70 -7.19 -9.81
C ASP A 10 -40.65 -7.76 -10.77
N VAL A 11 -40.81 -7.57 -12.08
CA VAL A 11 -39.77 -7.92 -13.06
C VAL A 11 -38.57 -7.00 -12.95
N TYR A 12 -38.79 -5.70 -12.75
CA TYR A 12 -37.72 -4.73 -12.52
C TYR A 12 -36.95 -5.00 -11.21
N LYS A 13 -37.66 -5.31 -10.13
CA LYS A 13 -37.04 -5.66 -8.85
C LYS A 13 -36.25 -6.98 -8.90
N ARG A 14 -36.70 -7.98 -9.66
CA ARG A 14 -35.97 -9.24 -9.85
C ARG A 14 -34.71 -9.06 -10.69
N GLN A 15 -34.73 -8.19 -11.69
CA GLN A 15 -33.59 -7.95 -12.57
C GLN A 15 -32.49 -7.10 -11.88
N TYR A 16 -32.88 -6.18 -11.00
CA TYR A 16 -31.92 -5.41 -10.19
C TYR A 16 -31.39 -6.19 -8.99
N ASN A 17 -32.17 -7.09 -8.38
CA ASN A 17 -31.67 -7.94 -7.29
C ASN A 17 -30.68 -9.02 -7.76
N SER A 18 -30.72 -9.44 -9.02
CA SER A 18 -29.75 -10.43 -9.53
C SER A 18 -28.40 -9.82 -9.91
N VAL A 19 -28.30 -8.51 -10.07
CA VAL A 19 -27.04 -7.79 -10.36
C VAL A 19 -26.37 -7.30 -9.06
N LEU A 20 -27.12 -7.20 -7.95
CA LEU A 20 -26.62 -6.72 -6.65
C LEU A 20 -26.13 -7.83 -5.71
N PHE A 21 -26.21 -9.12 -6.08
CA PHE A 21 -25.86 -10.26 -5.23
C PHE A 21 -24.63 -11.05 -5.70
N TYR A 22 -23.75 -10.46 -6.53
CA TYR A 22 -22.39 -10.94 -6.69
C TYR A 22 -21.40 -10.00 -5.99
N TRP A 23 -21.68 -9.64 -4.74
CA TRP A 23 -20.63 -9.28 -3.82
C TRP A 23 -20.00 -10.60 -3.40
N ASP A 24 -18.82 -10.86 -3.92
CA ASP A 24 -18.03 -12.02 -3.55
C ASP A 24 -17.75 -11.92 -2.04
N GLU A 25 -18.40 -12.75 -1.23
CA GLU A 25 -18.21 -12.84 0.23
C GLU A 25 -16.78 -13.29 0.60
N ASN A 26 -15.89 -13.45 -0.39
CA ASN A 26 -14.48 -13.81 -0.24
C ASN A 26 -13.50 -12.65 -0.42
N MET A 27 -13.96 -11.41 -0.61
CA MET A 27 -13.05 -10.26 -0.70
C MET A 27 -12.64 -9.80 0.69
N SER A 28 -11.62 -10.42 1.25
CA SER A 28 -11.05 -9.98 2.53
C SER A 28 -10.33 -8.65 2.34
N THR A 29 -10.78 -7.65 3.08
CA THR A 29 -10.04 -6.39 3.21
C THR A 29 -8.74 -6.67 3.94
N GLU A 30 -7.63 -6.33 3.33
CA GLU A 30 -6.28 -6.50 3.86
C GLU A 30 -5.66 -5.16 4.24
N LYS A 31 -4.68 -5.22 5.14
CA LYS A 31 -3.79 -4.08 5.43
C LYS A 31 -2.36 -4.42 5.04
N THR A 32 -1.64 -3.43 4.51
CA THR A 32 -0.22 -3.55 4.19
C THR A 32 0.56 -2.32 4.65
N LEU A 33 1.82 -2.51 5.03
CA LEU A 33 2.70 -1.38 5.27
C LEU A 33 3.30 -0.90 3.94
N SER A 34 3.37 0.40 3.79
CA SER A 34 4.14 1.05 2.72
C SER A 34 5.02 2.15 3.32
N ILE A 35 6.24 2.29 2.82
CA ILE A 35 7.15 3.38 3.19
C ILE A 35 7.58 4.11 1.93
N ILE A 36 7.35 5.42 1.89
CA ILE A 36 7.97 6.29 0.89
C ILE A 36 9.34 6.67 1.43
N LYS A 37 10.39 6.26 0.72
CA LYS A 37 11.79 6.31 1.13
C LYS A 37 12.37 7.72 1.02
N PRO A 38 13.53 7.99 1.64
CA PRO A 38 14.12 9.33 1.68
C PRO A 38 14.35 9.97 0.30
N ASP A 39 14.69 9.18 -0.72
CA ASP A 39 14.89 9.65 -2.07
C ASP A 39 13.60 10.23 -2.70
N ALA A 40 12.46 9.56 -2.51
CA ALA A 40 11.17 10.01 -3.00
C ALA A 40 10.60 11.18 -2.16
N VAL A 41 10.81 11.16 -0.84
CA VAL A 41 10.47 12.30 0.03
C VAL A 41 11.24 13.54 -0.42
N LYS A 42 12.54 13.42 -0.64
CA LYS A 42 13.40 14.53 -1.12
C LYS A 42 12.98 15.07 -2.48
N LYS A 43 12.43 14.23 -3.36
CA LYS A 43 11.87 14.64 -4.66
C LYS A 43 10.51 15.34 -4.56
N ASN A 44 9.93 15.42 -3.37
CA ASN A 44 8.62 16.03 -3.13
C ASN A 44 7.49 15.36 -3.95
N VAL A 45 7.48 14.03 -3.98
CA VAL A 45 6.49 13.23 -4.75
C VAL A 45 5.56 12.40 -3.87
N ILE A 46 5.52 12.63 -2.54
CA ILE A 46 4.64 11.92 -1.59
C ILE A 46 3.18 11.94 -2.10
N GLY A 47 2.64 13.12 -2.41
CA GLY A 47 1.26 13.26 -2.88
C GLY A 47 0.97 12.51 -4.17
N LYS A 48 1.93 12.47 -5.11
CA LYS A 48 1.80 11.72 -6.36
C LYS A 48 1.78 10.20 -6.13
N ILE A 49 2.51 9.71 -5.14
CA ILE A 49 2.53 8.29 -4.76
C ILE A 49 1.23 7.91 -4.06
N ILE A 50 0.76 8.72 -3.10
CA ILE A 50 -0.50 8.50 -2.39
C ILE A 50 -1.68 8.49 -3.38
N SER A 51 -1.73 9.43 -4.33
CA SER A 51 -2.78 9.49 -5.37
C SER A 51 -2.88 8.17 -6.14
N ARG A 52 -1.75 7.52 -6.46
CA ARG A 52 -1.78 6.21 -7.14
C ARG A 52 -2.39 5.10 -6.30
N PHE A 53 -2.16 5.11 -4.99
CA PHE A 53 -2.79 4.15 -4.10
C PHE A 53 -4.29 4.37 -4.05
N GLU A 54 -4.73 5.62 -3.85
CA GLU A 54 -6.16 5.97 -3.75
C GLU A 54 -6.92 5.70 -5.06
N GLU A 55 -6.34 6.04 -6.21
CA GLU A 55 -6.90 5.79 -7.55
C GLU A 55 -7.07 4.29 -7.85
N ASN A 56 -6.33 3.43 -7.14
CA ASN A 56 -6.40 1.99 -7.28
C ASN A 56 -7.11 1.28 -6.11
N GLY A 57 -7.87 2.02 -5.30
CA GLY A 57 -8.70 1.46 -4.24
C GLY A 57 -7.92 0.98 -3.01
N LEU A 58 -6.75 1.56 -2.76
CA LEU A 58 -6.03 1.42 -1.50
C LEU A 58 -6.24 2.69 -0.66
N TYR A 59 -6.81 2.51 0.52
CA TYR A 59 -7.14 3.61 1.42
C TYR A 59 -6.05 3.82 2.45
N LEU A 60 -5.68 5.07 2.68
CA LEU A 60 -4.76 5.46 3.76
C LEU A 60 -5.51 5.41 5.10
N VAL A 61 -5.09 4.53 6.01
CA VAL A 61 -5.70 4.37 7.33
C VAL A 61 -4.78 4.75 8.50
N ALA A 62 -3.48 4.90 8.27
CA ALA A 62 -2.52 5.51 9.20
C ALA A 62 -1.33 6.06 8.44
N ALA A 63 -0.71 7.15 8.93
CA ALA A 63 0.49 7.72 8.33
C ALA A 63 1.33 8.51 9.32
N LYS A 64 2.66 8.49 9.13
CA LYS A 64 3.64 9.28 9.87
C LYS A 64 4.77 9.73 8.95
N LEU A 65 5.13 11.00 9.02
CA LEU A 65 6.40 11.48 8.47
C LEU A 65 7.42 11.49 9.61
N ILE A 66 8.43 10.63 9.53
CA ILE A 66 9.43 10.44 10.60
C ILE A 66 10.83 10.35 10.04
N HIS A 67 11.83 10.65 10.88
CA HIS A 67 13.23 10.36 10.61
C HIS A 67 13.61 9.09 11.39
N LEU A 68 14.06 8.04 10.71
CA LEU A 68 14.45 6.80 11.38
C LEU A 68 15.78 6.99 12.10
N SER A 69 15.86 6.56 13.38
CA SER A 69 17.13 6.35 14.06
C SER A 69 17.83 5.11 13.51
N ASP A 70 19.14 5.01 13.76
CA ASP A 70 19.93 3.81 13.43
C ASP A 70 19.34 2.54 14.06
N GLU A 71 18.86 2.63 15.30
CA GLU A 71 18.20 1.54 16.00
C GLU A 71 16.88 1.14 15.32
N LYS A 72 16.05 2.15 15.01
CA LYS A 72 14.75 1.92 14.38
C LYS A 72 14.90 1.30 12.98
N ALA A 73 15.86 1.77 12.19
CA ALA A 73 16.18 1.18 10.89
C ALA A 73 16.74 -0.23 11.01
N SER A 74 17.65 -0.48 11.97
CA SER A 74 18.23 -1.81 12.20
C SER A 74 17.19 -2.82 12.69
N GLY A 75 16.28 -2.42 13.56
CA GLY A 75 15.20 -3.29 14.03
C GLY A 75 14.18 -3.63 12.93
N PHE A 76 13.81 -2.67 12.10
CA PHE A 76 12.90 -2.91 11.00
C PHE A 76 13.48 -3.87 9.95
N TYR A 77 14.76 -3.72 9.62
CA TYR A 77 15.48 -4.56 8.66
C TYR A 77 16.29 -5.68 9.34
N ALA A 78 15.88 -6.14 10.51
CA ALA A 78 16.63 -7.15 11.29
C ALA A 78 16.88 -8.45 10.53
N GLU A 79 15.99 -8.86 9.64
CA GLU A 79 16.13 -10.04 8.76
C GLU A 79 17.26 -9.90 7.71
N HIS A 80 17.77 -8.69 7.52
CA HIS A 80 18.87 -8.40 6.61
C HIS A 80 20.22 -8.23 7.31
N ILE A 81 20.26 -8.34 8.63
CA ILE A 81 21.51 -8.30 9.41
C ILE A 81 22.44 -9.42 8.91
N GLY A 82 23.70 -9.06 8.66
CA GLY A 82 24.71 -9.98 8.10
C GLY A 82 24.75 -10.06 6.58
N LYS A 83 23.78 -9.50 5.87
CA LYS A 83 23.83 -9.38 4.41
C LYS A 83 24.73 -8.20 4.01
N SER A 84 25.46 -8.34 2.89
CA SER A 84 26.43 -7.34 2.43
C SER A 84 25.83 -5.95 2.22
N PHE A 85 24.58 -5.86 1.79
CA PHE A 85 23.88 -4.58 1.53
C PHE A 85 23.26 -3.94 2.77
N PHE A 86 23.20 -4.62 3.93
CA PHE A 86 22.49 -4.13 5.12
C PHE A 86 22.99 -2.78 5.61
N LYS A 87 24.30 -2.59 5.62
CA LYS A 87 24.92 -1.33 6.08
C LYS A 87 24.52 -0.14 5.19
N ASP A 88 24.52 -0.34 3.88
CA ASP A 88 24.16 0.70 2.91
C ASP A 88 22.67 0.98 2.94
N LEU A 89 21.81 -0.06 3.05
CA LEU A 89 20.37 0.09 3.24
C LEU A 89 20.06 0.91 4.50
N LYS A 90 20.68 0.59 5.63
CA LYS A 90 20.50 1.34 6.88
C LYS A 90 20.90 2.81 6.72
N LYS A 91 22.09 3.07 6.18
CA LYS A 91 22.57 4.42 5.91
C LYS A 91 21.64 5.20 4.99
N PHE A 92 21.10 4.55 3.96
CA PHE A 92 20.15 5.15 3.06
C PHE A 92 18.84 5.50 3.77
N MET A 93 18.25 4.57 4.52
CA MET A 93 16.97 4.77 5.22
C MET A 93 17.04 5.79 6.36
N THR A 94 18.23 6.05 6.91
CA THR A 94 18.47 7.09 7.93
C THR A 94 18.98 8.42 7.35
N SER A 95 19.12 8.53 6.03
CA SER A 95 19.67 9.73 5.37
C SER A 95 18.69 10.90 5.28
N GLY A 96 17.43 10.71 5.59
CA GLY A 96 16.39 11.72 5.54
C GLY A 96 15.05 11.17 6.05
N PRO A 97 14.01 12.01 6.08
CA PRO A 97 12.69 11.59 6.51
C PRO A 97 12.10 10.53 5.56
N VAL A 98 11.29 9.65 6.14
CA VAL A 98 10.46 8.65 5.45
C VAL A 98 9.00 8.90 5.76
N PHE A 99 8.11 8.61 4.83
CA PHE A 99 6.68 8.63 5.06
C PHE A 99 6.20 7.18 5.19
N VAL A 100 5.88 6.78 6.42
CA VAL A 100 5.39 5.44 6.76
C VAL A 100 3.87 5.46 6.78
N GLN A 101 3.23 4.51 6.13
CA GLN A 101 1.77 4.47 6.00
C GLN A 101 1.23 3.05 6.03
N VAL A 102 -0.02 2.93 6.49
CA VAL A 102 -0.82 1.71 6.40
C VAL A 102 -1.88 1.92 5.33
N LEU A 103 -1.89 1.05 4.35
CA LEU A 103 -2.87 1.02 3.28
C LEU A 103 -3.84 -0.14 3.50
N GLU A 104 -5.13 0.11 3.32
CA GLU A 104 -6.20 -0.86 3.45
C GLU A 104 -6.95 -0.99 2.12
N GLY A 105 -7.31 -2.20 1.74
CA GLY A 105 -8.10 -2.48 0.55
C GLY A 105 -8.18 -3.96 0.23
N GLU A 106 -8.85 -4.28 -0.85
CA GLU A 106 -8.91 -5.64 -1.38
C GLU A 106 -7.53 -6.06 -1.91
N ASN A 107 -7.03 -7.23 -1.48
CA ASN A 107 -5.71 -7.75 -1.86
C ASN A 107 -4.60 -6.70 -1.70
N ALA A 108 -4.61 -5.94 -0.59
CA ALA A 108 -3.78 -4.74 -0.43
C ALA A 108 -2.29 -5.03 -0.56
N VAL A 109 -1.80 -6.17 -0.07
CA VAL A 109 -0.39 -6.57 -0.18
C VAL A 109 0.02 -6.68 -1.64
N GLN A 110 -0.69 -7.48 -2.43
CA GLN A 110 -0.35 -7.71 -3.83
C GLN A 110 -0.55 -6.44 -4.67
N LYS A 111 -1.66 -5.75 -4.47
CA LYS A 111 -1.99 -4.51 -5.17
C LYS A 111 -0.93 -3.42 -4.94
N ASN A 112 -0.47 -3.25 -3.69
CA ASN A 112 0.63 -2.33 -3.39
C ASN A 112 1.90 -2.73 -4.14
N ARG A 113 2.26 -4.01 -4.16
CA ARG A 113 3.44 -4.51 -4.88
C ARG A 113 3.36 -4.28 -6.39
N ASP A 114 2.19 -4.49 -6.98
CA ASP A 114 1.96 -4.25 -8.42
C ASP A 114 2.11 -2.77 -8.76
N LEU A 115 1.57 -1.88 -7.92
CA LEU A 115 1.71 -0.42 -8.08
C LEU A 115 3.15 0.06 -7.87
N MET A 116 3.90 -0.57 -6.97
CA MET A 116 5.32 -0.26 -6.76
C MET A 116 6.18 -0.63 -7.98
N GLY A 117 5.90 -1.74 -8.62
CA GLY A 117 6.70 -2.28 -9.71
C GLY A 117 7.94 -3.07 -9.24
N SER A 118 8.75 -3.55 -10.20
CA SER A 118 9.97 -4.29 -9.93
C SER A 118 10.93 -3.53 -9.01
N THR A 119 11.70 -4.27 -8.19
CA THR A 119 12.72 -3.70 -7.29
C THR A 119 13.78 -2.91 -8.06
N ASP A 120 14.17 -3.41 -9.23
CA ASP A 120 14.97 -2.66 -10.18
C ASP A 120 14.06 -1.75 -11.03
N PRO A 121 14.23 -0.41 -10.95
CA PRO A 121 13.42 0.53 -11.73
C PRO A 121 13.63 0.39 -13.24
N MET A 122 14.75 -0.16 -13.69
CA MET A 122 15.00 -0.42 -15.12
C MET A 122 14.16 -1.57 -15.66
N GLU A 123 13.72 -2.48 -14.79
CA GLU A 123 12.84 -3.62 -15.11
C GLU A 123 11.38 -3.34 -14.74
N ALA A 124 11.11 -2.21 -14.10
CA ALA A 124 9.77 -1.82 -13.68
C ALA A 124 8.92 -1.36 -14.87
N ASN A 125 7.70 -1.90 -14.97
CA ASN A 125 6.77 -1.50 -16.03
C ASN A 125 6.46 0.00 -15.96
N PRO A 126 6.32 0.67 -17.12
CA PRO A 126 5.88 2.06 -17.19
C PRO A 126 4.59 2.30 -16.39
N GLY A 127 4.51 3.42 -15.69
CA GLY A 127 3.36 3.77 -14.84
C GLY A 127 3.41 3.20 -13.42
N THR A 128 4.39 2.35 -13.09
CA THR A 128 4.63 1.95 -11.70
C THR A 128 5.41 3.03 -10.95
N ILE A 129 5.31 3.02 -9.61
CA ILE A 129 5.97 4.03 -8.76
C ILE A 129 7.48 4.01 -8.96
N ARG A 130 8.10 2.84 -9.03
CA ARG A 130 9.55 2.72 -9.20
C ARG A 130 10.01 3.13 -10.59
N SER A 131 9.27 2.79 -11.64
CA SER A 131 9.57 3.25 -13.01
C SER A 131 9.62 4.78 -13.09
N ASP A 132 8.69 5.47 -12.40
CA ASP A 132 8.55 6.92 -12.54
C ASP A 132 9.39 7.72 -11.53
N PHE A 133 9.61 7.17 -10.32
CA PHE A 133 10.22 7.93 -9.23
C PHE A 133 11.51 7.35 -8.68
N ALA A 134 11.86 6.10 -8.95
CA ALA A 134 13.11 5.50 -8.50
C ALA A 134 14.30 5.88 -9.40
N LYS A 135 15.50 5.74 -8.87
CA LYS A 135 16.74 6.01 -9.60
C LYS A 135 17.59 4.76 -9.79
N SER A 136 17.56 3.86 -8.81
CA SER A 136 18.37 2.64 -8.78
C SER A 136 17.73 1.62 -7.85
N ILE A 137 18.26 0.42 -7.78
CA ILE A 137 17.83 -0.62 -6.83
C ILE A 137 17.96 -0.14 -5.37
N ASP A 138 19.01 0.60 -5.05
CA ASP A 138 19.26 1.12 -3.70
C ASP A 138 18.35 2.30 -3.37
N ALA A 139 18.10 3.20 -4.34
CA ALA A 139 17.23 4.36 -4.24
C ALA A 139 15.95 4.13 -5.05
N ASN A 140 15.12 3.18 -4.59
CA ASN A 140 13.97 2.66 -5.32
C ASN A 140 12.60 3.16 -4.84
N ALA A 141 12.57 4.34 -4.24
CA ALA A 141 11.44 5.17 -3.91
C ALA A 141 10.50 4.64 -2.81
N VAL A 142 10.17 3.36 -2.81
CA VAL A 142 9.15 2.78 -1.92
C VAL A 142 9.52 1.41 -1.38
N HIS A 143 8.99 1.10 -0.19
CA HIS A 143 8.91 -0.25 0.39
C HIS A 143 7.44 -0.64 0.53
N GLY A 144 7.15 -1.92 0.42
CA GLY A 144 5.87 -2.52 0.75
C GLY A 144 6.06 -3.93 1.27
N SER A 145 5.21 -4.35 2.20
CA SER A 145 5.22 -5.71 2.73
C SER A 145 5.06 -6.74 1.61
N ASP A 146 5.70 -7.89 1.77
CA ASP A 146 5.72 -8.95 0.75
C ASP A 146 4.69 -10.06 1.00
N SER A 147 4.09 -10.09 2.19
CA SER A 147 3.08 -11.06 2.61
C SER A 147 2.17 -10.47 3.69
N LEU A 148 1.05 -11.13 4.00
CA LEU A 148 0.17 -10.75 5.11
C LEU A 148 0.89 -10.86 6.46
N GLU A 149 1.77 -11.85 6.62
CA GLU A 149 2.56 -12.03 7.83
C GLU A 149 3.56 -10.88 8.02
N SER A 150 4.31 -10.53 6.98
CA SER A 150 5.22 -9.38 7.05
C SER A 150 4.46 -8.07 7.23
N ALA A 151 3.30 -7.90 6.58
CA ALA A 151 2.46 -6.72 6.73
C ALA A 151 2.04 -6.52 8.20
N LYS A 152 1.56 -7.57 8.86
CA LYS A 152 1.19 -7.51 10.28
C LYS A 152 2.37 -7.08 11.16
N ARG A 153 3.50 -7.77 11.05
CA ARG A 153 4.72 -7.48 11.83
C ARG A 153 5.22 -6.05 11.58
N GLU A 154 5.24 -5.62 10.33
CA GLU A 154 5.75 -4.31 9.93
C GLU A 154 4.82 -3.17 10.36
N ILE A 155 3.50 -3.37 10.31
CA ILE A 155 2.52 -2.42 10.82
C ILE A 155 2.68 -2.26 12.33
N GLU A 156 2.71 -3.35 13.09
CA GLU A 156 2.90 -3.34 14.55
C GLU A 156 4.24 -2.71 14.98
N TYR A 157 5.25 -2.72 14.09
CA TYR A 157 6.54 -2.07 14.34
C TYR A 157 6.47 -0.54 14.35
N PHE A 158 5.58 0.03 13.55
CA PHE A 158 5.47 1.48 13.40
C PHE A 158 4.24 2.11 14.04
N PHE A 159 3.16 1.36 14.21
CA PHE A 159 1.87 1.89 14.64
C PHE A 159 1.29 1.08 15.80
N ASP A 160 0.80 1.80 16.82
CA ASP A 160 -0.11 1.22 17.80
C ASP A 160 -1.48 0.99 17.14
N GLU A 161 -2.25 0.00 17.61
CA GLU A 161 -3.58 -0.33 17.08
C GLU A 161 -4.54 0.88 17.06
N LYS A 162 -4.47 1.74 18.10
CA LYS A 162 -5.27 2.98 18.22
C LYS A 162 -4.93 4.06 17.19
N GLU A 163 -3.79 3.94 16.51
CA GLU A 163 -3.36 4.88 15.47
C GLU A 163 -3.87 4.49 14.09
N ILE A 164 -4.44 3.28 13.96
CA ILE A 164 -4.97 2.74 12.71
C ILE A 164 -6.47 2.99 12.70
N LEU A 165 -6.91 3.83 11.76
CA LEU A 165 -8.32 4.17 11.61
C LEU A 165 -9.02 3.15 10.71
N ASN A 166 -10.17 2.64 11.16
CA ASN A 166 -11.02 1.83 10.30
C ASN A 166 -11.92 2.77 9.47
N LYS A 167 -12.04 2.48 8.19
CA LYS A 167 -12.97 3.18 7.30
C LYS A 167 -14.29 2.44 7.22
#